data_bbf62de93f9728f1f91ca489d587dd3f
#
_entry.id   bbf62de93f9728f1f91ca489d587dd3f
#
_cell.length_a   1.000
_cell.length_b   1.000
_cell.length_c   1.000
_cell.angle_alpha   90.00
_cell.angle_beta   90.00
_cell.angle_gamma   90.00
#
_symmetry.space_group_name_H-M   'P 1'
#
loop_
_entity.id
_entity.type
_entity.pdbx_description
1 polymer ?
#
loop_
_entity_poly.entity_id
_entity_poly.type
_entity_poly.pdbx_seq_one_letter_code
_entity_poly.pdbx_strand_id
1 'polypeptide(L)'
;LHQGRLGGLSFEVAGFTNLTRDHLDYHKTFEDYLDAKLILFRQNLVENGTAVLNADIDVYGKIAAVCHQRGQKVISYGTRGQDIKLLSAEPLTHGQRLEIEYFGQPQTIEIPLAGEFQAMNVLCALGMLAAMTGLPDDVIRYIGSIKGAKGRLELVGKTADGAAVYIDYAHTPDALENVLKALRPHTSGRLHVVFGCGGNRDAGKRPLMGKIAHDLADVVYITDDNPRFEEAEDIRNEIIPACPGAY
;
A
#
# COMPACT_ATOMS: atom_id res chain seq x y z
N LEU A 1 12.34 10.17 9.20
CA LEU A 1 13.60 9.67 9.73
C LEU A 1 14.71 10.72 9.58
N HIS A 2 15.08 11.09 8.36
CA HIS A 2 16.15 12.07 8.09
C HIS A 2 15.95 13.43 8.80
N GLN A 3 14.70 13.85 9.01
CA GLN A 3 14.35 15.10 9.74
C GLN A 3 14.39 14.94 11.27
N GLY A 4 14.91 13.84 11.81
CA GLY A 4 15.05 13.63 13.26
C GLY A 4 13.74 13.40 14.03
N ARG A 5 12.60 13.21 13.36
CA ARG A 5 11.29 13.06 14.01
C ARG A 5 11.17 11.84 14.94
N LEU A 6 12.05 10.84 14.78
CA LEU A 6 12.16 9.67 15.63
C LEU A 6 13.36 9.71 16.58
N GLY A 7 13.98 10.88 16.75
CA GLY A 7 15.11 11.03 17.68
C GLY A 7 14.72 10.62 19.11
N GLY A 8 15.53 9.77 19.73
CA GLY A 8 15.30 9.26 21.07
C GLY A 8 14.28 8.11 21.18
N LEU A 9 13.66 7.67 20.07
CA LEU A 9 12.81 6.48 20.07
C LEU A 9 13.62 5.23 19.72
N SER A 10 13.33 4.13 20.43
CA SER A 10 13.88 2.80 20.15
C SER A 10 12.72 1.82 19.93
N PHE A 11 12.89 0.90 18.97
CA PHE A 11 11.90 -0.10 18.60
C PHE A 11 12.49 -1.49 18.74
N GLU A 12 11.70 -2.43 19.21
CA GLU A 12 12.06 -3.85 19.26
C GLU A 12 11.77 -4.56 17.93
N VAL A 13 10.77 -4.06 17.19
CA VAL A 13 10.37 -4.60 15.89
C VAL A 13 10.16 -3.46 14.90
N ALA A 14 10.65 -3.61 13.69
CA ALA A 14 10.47 -2.66 12.60
C ALA A 14 10.15 -3.38 11.28
N GLY A 15 9.13 -2.91 10.57
CA GLY A 15 8.74 -3.44 9.25
C GLY A 15 9.24 -2.55 8.10
N PHE A 16 9.58 -3.17 6.97
CA PHE A 16 9.88 -2.48 5.72
C PHE A 16 9.08 -3.08 4.56
N THR A 17 8.17 -2.29 3.99
CA THR A 17 7.22 -2.77 2.99
C THR A 17 7.77 -2.63 1.57
N ASN A 18 8.07 -1.39 1.14
CA ASN A 18 8.63 -1.14 -0.18
C ASN A 18 9.42 0.18 -0.22
N LEU A 19 10.12 0.37 -1.33
CA LEU A 19 10.77 1.60 -1.71
C LEU A 19 10.51 1.85 -3.19
N THR A 20 9.57 2.74 -3.49
CA THR A 20 9.24 3.20 -4.82
C THR A 20 9.71 4.64 -5.04
N ARG A 21 9.72 5.10 -6.26
CA ARG A 21 10.05 6.50 -6.60
C ARG A 21 9.01 7.44 -5.97
N ASP A 22 9.38 8.02 -4.82
CA ASP A 22 8.61 9.06 -4.13
C ASP A 22 9.59 10.02 -3.44
N HIS A 23 9.16 11.24 -3.14
CA HIS A 23 9.98 12.24 -2.42
C HIS A 23 11.35 12.56 -3.06
N LEU A 24 11.49 12.41 -4.38
CA LEU A 24 12.72 12.80 -5.10
C LEU A 24 12.90 14.32 -5.20
N ASP A 25 11.88 15.09 -4.85
CA ASP A 25 11.94 16.52 -4.59
C ASP A 25 12.81 16.85 -3.36
N TYR A 26 12.82 15.96 -2.37
CA TYR A 26 13.60 16.10 -1.13
C TYR A 26 14.91 15.30 -1.16
N HIS A 27 14.92 14.11 -1.73
CA HIS A 27 16.11 13.25 -1.87
C HIS A 27 16.62 13.32 -3.31
N LYS A 28 17.89 13.70 -3.48
CA LYS A 28 18.50 13.91 -4.81
C LYS A 28 18.65 12.60 -5.60
N THR A 29 18.86 11.49 -4.89
CA THR A 29 19.04 10.16 -5.50
C THR A 29 18.20 9.11 -4.77
N PHE A 30 18.01 7.97 -5.43
CA PHE A 30 17.35 6.80 -4.83
C PHE A 30 18.17 6.24 -3.66
N GLU A 31 19.50 6.31 -3.76
CA GLU A 31 20.43 5.92 -2.70
C GLU A 31 20.25 6.79 -1.46
N ASP A 32 20.18 8.10 -1.61
CA ASP A 32 19.94 9.03 -0.49
C ASP A 32 18.60 8.71 0.21
N TYR A 33 17.59 8.38 -0.58
CA TYR A 33 16.28 8.01 -0.04
C TYR A 33 16.32 6.67 0.71
N LEU A 34 17.00 5.66 0.16
CA LEU A 34 17.24 4.39 0.86
C LEU A 34 18.03 4.62 2.15
N ASP A 35 19.12 5.39 2.12
CA ASP A 35 19.91 5.68 3.31
C ASP A 35 19.11 6.39 4.40
N ALA A 36 18.23 7.30 4.03
CA ALA A 36 17.31 7.93 4.98
C ALA A 36 16.35 6.90 5.62
N LYS A 37 15.87 5.90 4.87
CA LYS A 37 15.06 4.80 5.40
C LYS A 37 15.87 3.85 6.29
N LEU A 38 17.13 3.59 5.95
CA LEU A 38 18.03 2.73 6.72
C LEU A 38 18.35 3.28 8.12
N ILE A 39 18.14 4.57 8.39
CA ILE A 39 18.23 5.15 9.73
C ILE A 39 17.39 4.38 10.74
N LEU A 40 16.18 3.90 10.34
CA LEU A 40 15.32 3.08 11.19
C LEU A 40 16.05 1.85 11.74
N PHE A 41 16.78 1.14 10.89
CA PHE A 41 17.48 -0.09 11.25
C PHE A 41 18.85 0.18 11.88
N ARG A 42 19.53 1.26 11.46
CA ARG A 42 20.85 1.64 11.98
C ARG A 42 20.81 2.28 13.36
N GLN A 43 19.73 3.02 13.69
CA GLN A 43 19.71 3.88 14.89
C GLN A 43 18.52 3.61 15.82
N ASN A 44 17.34 3.29 15.27
CA ASN A 44 16.11 3.20 16.06
C ASN A 44 15.72 1.75 16.40
N LEU A 45 16.02 0.76 15.54
CA LEU A 45 15.84 -0.63 15.90
C LEU A 45 16.96 -1.07 16.85
N VAL A 46 16.60 -1.60 18.02
CA VAL A 46 17.57 -2.03 19.04
C VAL A 46 18.45 -3.18 18.53
N GLU A 47 19.62 -3.36 19.15
CA GLU A 47 20.41 -4.58 18.97
C GLU A 47 19.59 -5.77 19.45
N ASN A 48 19.67 -6.90 18.75
CA ASN A 48 18.79 -8.07 18.93
C ASN A 48 17.29 -7.81 18.62
N GLY A 49 16.91 -6.64 18.15
CA GLY A 49 15.56 -6.39 17.63
C GLY A 49 15.29 -7.18 16.35
N THR A 50 14.04 -7.15 15.89
CA THR A 50 13.62 -7.89 14.69
C THR A 50 13.20 -6.94 13.58
N ALA A 51 13.81 -7.08 12.40
CA ALA A 51 13.41 -6.43 11.17
C ALA A 51 12.51 -7.37 10.35
N VAL A 52 11.35 -6.89 9.94
CA VAL A 52 10.41 -7.63 9.06
C VAL A 52 10.48 -7.04 7.68
N LEU A 53 11.06 -7.77 6.73
CA LEU A 53 11.48 -7.24 5.44
C LEU A 53 10.77 -7.93 4.27
N ASN A 54 10.29 -7.11 3.34
CA ASN A 54 9.77 -7.61 2.06
C ASN A 54 10.93 -8.15 1.19
N ALA A 55 10.92 -9.46 0.92
CA ALA A 55 11.95 -10.13 0.13
C ALA A 55 11.79 -9.91 -1.39
N ASP A 56 10.66 -9.34 -1.84
CA ASP A 56 10.37 -9.13 -3.25
C ASP A 56 10.97 -7.82 -3.80
N ILE A 57 11.47 -6.94 -2.94
CA ILE A 57 12.06 -5.66 -3.34
C ILE A 57 13.55 -5.77 -3.62
N ASP A 58 14.05 -4.99 -4.58
CA ASP A 58 15.46 -5.04 -5.01
C ASP A 58 16.45 -4.66 -3.90
N VAL A 59 16.01 -3.82 -2.95
CA VAL A 59 16.85 -3.35 -1.86
C VAL A 59 16.88 -4.29 -0.64
N TYR A 60 16.12 -5.39 -0.67
CA TYR A 60 16.05 -6.36 0.43
C TYR A 60 17.43 -6.77 0.96
N GLY A 61 18.33 -7.20 0.07
CA GLY A 61 19.66 -7.67 0.47
C GLY A 61 20.50 -6.58 1.17
N LYS A 62 20.36 -5.32 0.74
CA LYS A 62 21.05 -4.18 1.38
C LYS A 62 20.53 -3.95 2.79
N ILE A 63 19.19 -4.00 2.99
CA ILE A 63 18.56 -3.79 4.30
C ILE A 63 18.92 -4.95 5.24
N ALA A 64 18.79 -6.19 4.77
CA ALA A 64 19.12 -7.38 5.55
C ALA A 64 20.59 -7.38 6.01
N ALA A 65 21.53 -6.98 5.13
CA ALA A 65 22.94 -6.85 5.50
C ALA A 65 23.16 -5.85 6.64
N VAL A 66 22.49 -4.69 6.62
CA VAL A 66 22.55 -3.71 7.71
C VAL A 66 22.03 -4.29 9.02
N CYS A 67 20.92 -5.03 8.97
CA CYS A 67 20.33 -5.67 10.15
C CYS A 67 21.30 -6.72 10.74
N HIS A 68 21.85 -7.60 9.90
CA HIS A 68 22.79 -8.63 10.35
C HIS A 68 24.06 -8.05 10.97
N GLN A 69 24.63 -6.97 10.38
CA GLN A 69 25.79 -6.28 10.94
C GLN A 69 25.56 -5.72 12.35
N ARG A 70 24.28 -5.45 12.68
CA ARG A 70 23.87 -4.96 14.01
C ARG A 70 23.37 -6.08 14.94
N GLY A 71 23.50 -7.33 14.57
CA GLY A 71 22.98 -8.45 15.36
C GLY A 71 21.46 -8.53 15.42
N GLN A 72 20.74 -7.82 14.54
CA GLN A 72 19.28 -7.85 14.47
C GLN A 72 18.81 -9.10 13.75
N LYS A 73 17.67 -9.64 14.19
CA LYS A 73 17.00 -10.74 13.51
C LYS A 73 16.26 -10.23 12.28
N VAL A 74 16.16 -11.06 11.25
CA VAL A 74 15.37 -10.75 10.04
C VAL A 74 14.28 -11.80 9.89
N ILE A 75 13.03 -11.34 9.76
CA ILE A 75 11.90 -12.12 9.26
C ILE A 75 11.60 -11.63 7.84
N SER A 76 11.72 -12.52 6.87
CA SER A 76 11.46 -12.25 5.47
C SER A 76 10.03 -12.60 5.09
N TYR A 77 9.36 -11.74 4.30
CA TYR A 77 8.03 -12.06 3.78
C TYR A 77 7.91 -11.69 2.30
N GLY A 78 6.89 -12.26 1.64
CA GLY A 78 6.59 -12.03 0.23
C GLY A 78 6.64 -13.31 -0.60
N THR A 79 6.59 -13.19 -1.91
CA THR A 79 6.67 -14.35 -2.83
C THR A 79 8.02 -15.04 -2.77
N ARG A 80 9.08 -14.28 -2.44
CA ARG A 80 10.46 -14.75 -2.18
C ARG A 80 10.79 -14.85 -0.70
N GLY A 81 9.81 -14.61 0.18
CA GLY A 81 9.98 -14.75 1.63
C GLY A 81 10.31 -16.18 2.03
N GLN A 82 11.15 -16.35 3.06
CA GLN A 82 11.52 -17.66 3.61
C GLN A 82 10.76 -17.96 4.89
N ASP A 83 10.42 -16.95 5.67
CA ASP A 83 9.70 -17.10 6.93
C ASP A 83 8.19 -17.03 6.73
N ILE A 84 7.73 -16.08 5.90
CA ILE A 84 6.31 -15.93 5.53
C ILE A 84 6.24 -15.81 4.01
N LYS A 85 5.96 -16.91 3.34
CA LYS A 85 5.95 -16.97 1.89
C LYS A 85 4.53 -16.87 1.36
N LEU A 86 4.30 -15.93 0.44
CA LEU A 86 3.06 -15.87 -0.33
C LEU A 86 3.14 -16.87 -1.49
N LEU A 87 2.25 -17.85 -1.51
CA LEU A 87 2.16 -18.85 -2.57
C LEU A 87 1.15 -18.42 -3.63
N SER A 88 -0.02 -17.91 -3.21
CA SER A 88 -1.02 -17.34 -4.10
C SER A 88 -1.90 -16.33 -3.39
N ALA A 89 -2.51 -15.42 -4.15
CA ALA A 89 -3.52 -14.49 -3.71
C ALA A 89 -4.68 -14.52 -4.71
N GLU A 90 -5.83 -15.06 -4.29
CA GLU A 90 -7.04 -15.16 -5.10
C GLU A 90 -7.98 -14.00 -4.75
N PRO A 91 -8.36 -13.13 -5.72
CA PRO A 91 -9.32 -12.07 -5.46
C PRO A 91 -10.71 -12.66 -5.14
N LEU A 92 -11.33 -12.19 -4.06
CA LEU A 92 -12.72 -12.43 -3.72
C LEU A 92 -13.52 -11.13 -3.92
N THR A 93 -14.83 -11.21 -3.93
CA THR A 93 -15.71 -10.02 -4.09
C THR A 93 -15.43 -8.93 -3.06
N HIS A 94 -14.97 -9.31 -1.86
CA HIS A 94 -14.76 -8.38 -0.74
C HIS A 94 -13.48 -8.71 0.04
N GLY A 95 -12.40 -8.94 -0.67
CA GLY A 95 -11.14 -9.28 -0.03
C GLY A 95 -10.32 -10.26 -0.87
N GLN A 96 -9.52 -11.07 -0.23
CA GLN A 96 -8.63 -12.03 -0.89
C GLN A 96 -8.52 -13.29 -0.07
N ARG A 97 -8.35 -14.43 -0.75
CA ARG A 97 -7.88 -15.68 -0.15
C ARG A 97 -6.39 -15.81 -0.43
N LEU A 98 -5.60 -15.97 0.61
CA LEU A 98 -4.16 -16.10 0.54
C LEU A 98 -3.76 -17.53 0.91
N GLU A 99 -2.99 -18.17 0.06
CA GLU A 99 -2.24 -19.38 0.40
C GLU A 99 -0.84 -18.94 0.79
N ILE A 100 -0.42 -19.25 2.00
CA ILE A 100 0.90 -18.86 2.51
C ILE A 100 1.60 -20.05 3.17
N GLU A 101 2.92 -20.01 3.19
CA GLU A 101 3.74 -20.80 4.09
C GLU A 101 4.18 -19.88 5.24
N TYR A 102 3.74 -20.18 6.45
CA TYR A 102 3.98 -19.38 7.63
C TYR A 102 4.91 -20.16 8.57
N PHE A 103 6.17 -19.74 8.63
CA PHE A 103 7.25 -20.45 9.35
C PHE A 103 7.28 -21.95 9.05
N GLY A 104 7.21 -22.32 7.77
CA GLY A 104 7.23 -23.71 7.31
C GLY A 104 5.89 -24.45 7.41
N GLN A 105 4.82 -23.80 7.89
CA GLN A 105 3.48 -24.39 7.97
C GLN A 105 2.56 -23.80 6.89
N PRO A 106 1.91 -24.64 6.07
CA PRO A 106 0.95 -24.15 5.10
C PRO A 106 -0.30 -23.61 5.78
N GLN A 107 -0.77 -22.45 5.35
CA GLN A 107 -1.96 -21.79 5.87
C GLN A 107 -2.80 -21.21 4.74
N THR A 108 -4.11 -21.31 4.86
CA THR A 108 -5.07 -20.59 4.00
C THR A 108 -5.78 -19.55 4.86
N ILE A 109 -5.71 -18.30 4.46
CA ILE A 109 -6.33 -17.19 5.19
C ILE A 109 -7.17 -16.34 4.25
N GLU A 110 -8.34 -15.90 4.72
CA GLU A 110 -9.15 -14.92 4.02
C GLU A 110 -9.01 -13.56 4.72
N ILE A 111 -8.68 -12.54 3.95
CA ILE A 111 -8.57 -11.17 4.45
C ILE A 111 -9.64 -10.29 3.80
N PRO A 112 -10.32 -9.44 4.57
CA PRO A 112 -11.36 -8.53 4.04
C PRO A 112 -10.76 -7.27 3.42
N LEU A 113 -9.64 -7.40 2.72
CA LEU A 113 -8.89 -6.30 2.11
C LEU A 113 -8.65 -6.61 0.64
N ALA A 114 -9.02 -5.67 -0.24
CA ALA A 114 -8.83 -5.80 -1.69
C ALA A 114 -7.45 -5.26 -2.12
N GLY A 115 -6.89 -5.87 -3.18
CA GLY A 115 -5.62 -5.45 -3.79
C GLY A 115 -4.40 -6.20 -3.25
N GLU A 116 -3.56 -6.66 -4.16
CA GLU A 116 -2.36 -7.47 -3.86
C GLU A 116 -1.42 -6.80 -2.84
N PHE A 117 -1.26 -5.46 -2.91
CA PHE A 117 -0.44 -4.73 -1.96
C PHE A 117 -0.95 -4.84 -0.51
N GLN A 118 -2.25 -5.05 -0.30
CA GLN A 118 -2.81 -5.29 1.03
C GLN A 118 -2.43 -6.67 1.56
N ALA A 119 -2.35 -7.69 0.69
CA ALA A 119 -1.79 -8.98 1.08
C ALA A 119 -0.36 -8.81 1.63
N MET A 120 0.49 -8.07 0.91
CA MET A 120 1.86 -7.78 1.35
C MET A 120 1.92 -7.01 2.67
N ASN A 121 1.02 -6.04 2.87
CA ASN A 121 0.91 -5.31 4.15
C ASN A 121 0.51 -6.25 5.31
N VAL A 122 -0.42 -7.18 5.05
CA VAL A 122 -0.84 -8.18 6.04
C VAL A 122 0.30 -9.12 6.39
N LEU A 123 1.08 -9.59 5.41
CA LEU A 123 2.25 -10.45 5.69
C LEU A 123 3.30 -9.72 6.52
N CYS A 124 3.53 -8.42 6.25
CA CYS A 124 4.40 -7.59 7.08
C CYS A 124 3.89 -7.52 8.52
N ALA A 125 2.59 -7.23 8.70
CA ALA A 125 1.97 -7.15 10.02
C ALA A 125 2.03 -8.49 10.77
N LEU A 126 1.80 -9.62 10.08
CA LEU A 126 1.97 -10.97 10.62
C LEU A 126 3.38 -11.20 11.14
N GLY A 127 4.39 -10.85 10.34
CA GLY A 127 5.79 -10.96 10.75
C GLY A 127 6.12 -10.11 11.97
N MET A 128 5.58 -8.87 12.03
CA MET A 128 5.78 -8.00 13.18
C MET A 128 5.11 -8.56 14.45
N LEU A 129 3.89 -9.07 14.33
CA LEU A 129 3.20 -9.70 15.46
C LEU A 129 3.93 -10.96 15.93
N ALA A 130 4.37 -11.82 15.01
CA ALA A 130 5.16 -13.01 15.35
C ALA A 130 6.44 -12.65 16.11
N ALA A 131 7.14 -11.59 15.68
CA ALA A 131 8.33 -11.08 16.35
C ALA A 131 8.05 -10.59 17.78
N MET A 132 6.88 -10.00 18.02
CA MET A 132 6.49 -9.41 19.31
C MET A 132 5.95 -10.47 20.29
N THR A 133 5.18 -11.43 19.80
CA THR A 133 4.44 -12.37 20.66
C THR A 133 5.14 -13.71 20.85
N GLY A 134 6.01 -14.10 19.93
CA GLY A 134 6.64 -15.41 19.90
C GLY A 134 5.64 -16.59 19.73
N LEU A 135 4.37 -16.30 19.43
CA LEU A 135 3.28 -17.28 19.29
C LEU A 135 2.66 -17.17 17.90
N PRO A 136 3.36 -17.62 16.86
CA PRO A 136 2.94 -17.43 15.48
C PRO A 136 1.53 -17.95 15.16
N ASP A 137 1.14 -19.10 15.73
CA ASP A 137 -0.11 -19.77 15.33
C ASP A 137 -1.37 -19.05 15.83
N ASP A 138 -1.33 -18.37 16.96
CA ASP A 138 -2.49 -17.67 17.52
C ASP A 138 -2.85 -16.41 16.73
N VAL A 139 -1.88 -15.79 16.07
CA VAL A 139 -2.08 -14.56 15.31
C VAL A 139 -2.95 -14.79 14.06
N ILE A 140 -2.76 -15.93 13.39
CA ILE A 140 -3.47 -16.26 12.13
C ILE A 140 -4.99 -16.29 12.31
N ARG A 141 -5.48 -16.75 13.47
CA ARG A 141 -6.92 -16.84 13.76
C ARG A 141 -7.66 -15.50 13.69
N TYR A 142 -6.96 -14.41 13.94
CA TYR A 142 -7.56 -13.06 13.98
C TYR A 142 -7.45 -12.29 12.67
N ILE A 143 -6.71 -12.81 11.70
CA ILE A 143 -6.47 -12.11 10.42
C ILE A 143 -7.77 -11.86 9.65
N GLY A 144 -8.72 -12.80 9.65
CA GLY A 144 -10.02 -12.62 8.99
C GLY A 144 -10.87 -11.48 9.57
N SER A 145 -10.54 -10.97 10.75
CA SER A 145 -11.25 -9.87 11.42
C SER A 145 -10.57 -8.50 11.30
N ILE A 146 -9.44 -8.43 10.60
CA ILE A 146 -8.71 -7.15 10.43
C ILE A 146 -9.57 -6.13 9.67
N LYS A 147 -9.34 -4.87 9.99
CA LYS A 147 -9.92 -3.75 9.24
C LYS A 147 -8.80 -3.01 8.53
N GLY A 148 -9.06 -2.59 7.30
CA GLY A 148 -8.17 -1.70 6.56
C GLY A 148 -8.00 -0.35 7.26
N ALA A 149 -6.95 0.37 6.90
CA ALA A 149 -6.80 1.76 7.32
C ALA A 149 -7.86 2.63 6.67
N LYS A 150 -8.41 3.60 7.41
CA LYS A 150 -9.41 4.54 6.89
C LYS A 150 -8.88 5.26 5.66
N GLY A 151 -9.70 5.32 4.60
CA GLY A 151 -9.35 5.97 3.34
C GLY A 151 -8.20 5.27 2.57
N ARG A 152 -7.96 3.98 2.79
CA ARG A 152 -6.97 3.18 2.06
C ARG A 152 -7.61 1.91 1.51
N LEU A 153 -8.25 2.00 0.34
CA LEU A 153 -9.15 0.99 -0.20
C LEU A 153 -10.15 0.50 0.86
N GLU A 154 -10.69 1.45 1.62
CA GLU A 154 -11.64 1.18 2.69
C GLU A 154 -12.99 0.79 2.09
N LEU A 155 -13.45 -0.43 2.35
CA LEU A 155 -14.81 -0.85 2.01
C LEU A 155 -15.80 -0.16 2.96
N VAL A 156 -16.54 0.82 2.47
CA VAL A 156 -17.48 1.62 3.28
C VAL A 156 -18.91 1.14 3.18
N GLY A 157 -19.23 0.30 2.20
CA GLY A 157 -20.59 -0.21 2.03
C GLY A 157 -20.80 -0.93 0.71
N LYS A 158 -22.07 -1.23 0.45
CA LYS A 158 -22.55 -1.81 -0.80
C LYS A 158 -23.77 -1.05 -1.28
N THR A 159 -23.92 -0.95 -2.60
CA THR A 159 -25.15 -0.45 -3.22
C THR A 159 -26.30 -1.46 -3.04
N ALA A 160 -27.53 -1.04 -3.36
CA ALA A 160 -28.70 -1.93 -3.35
C ALA A 160 -28.51 -3.15 -4.27
N ASP A 161 -27.79 -2.98 -5.38
CA ASP A 161 -27.48 -4.04 -6.34
C ASP A 161 -26.24 -4.88 -5.96
N GLY A 162 -25.68 -4.64 -4.77
CA GLY A 162 -24.56 -5.42 -4.22
C GLY A 162 -23.17 -4.97 -4.66
N ALA A 163 -23.02 -3.88 -5.43
CA ALA A 163 -21.71 -3.36 -5.79
C ALA A 163 -20.97 -2.82 -4.56
N ALA A 164 -19.71 -3.17 -4.42
CA ALA A 164 -18.86 -2.69 -3.33
C ALA A 164 -18.47 -1.22 -3.54
N VAL A 165 -18.50 -0.43 -2.46
CA VAL A 165 -18.11 0.97 -2.47
C VAL A 165 -16.85 1.14 -1.63
N TYR A 166 -15.78 1.62 -2.28
CA TYR A 166 -14.49 1.84 -1.65
C TYR A 166 -14.16 3.33 -1.57
N ILE A 167 -13.47 3.72 -0.52
CA ILE A 167 -12.86 5.05 -0.38
C ILE A 167 -11.34 4.88 -0.33
N ASP A 168 -10.64 5.71 -1.13
CA ASP A 168 -9.18 5.78 -1.12
C ASP A 168 -8.69 7.24 -1.13
N TYR A 169 -7.53 7.46 -0.57
CA TYR A 169 -6.87 8.77 -0.52
C TYR A 169 -6.03 9.07 -1.78
N ALA A 170 -6.13 8.27 -2.82
CA ALA A 170 -5.41 8.47 -4.08
C ALA A 170 -5.67 9.86 -4.64
N HIS A 171 -4.63 10.67 -4.77
CA HIS A 171 -4.69 12.04 -5.25
C HIS A 171 -3.54 12.39 -6.22
N THR A 172 -2.83 11.37 -6.69
CA THR A 172 -1.77 11.44 -7.71
C THR A 172 -2.06 10.44 -8.82
N PRO A 173 -1.51 10.65 -10.04
CA PRO A 173 -1.67 9.71 -11.15
C PRO A 173 -1.32 8.27 -10.77
N ASP A 174 -0.13 8.04 -10.22
CA ASP A 174 0.34 6.70 -9.82
C ASP A 174 -0.58 6.05 -8.77
N ALA A 175 -1.07 6.84 -7.78
CA ALA A 175 -1.96 6.32 -6.76
C ALA A 175 -3.32 5.90 -7.34
N LEU A 176 -3.90 6.72 -8.24
CA LEU A 176 -5.16 6.40 -8.92
C LEU A 176 -5.01 5.15 -9.79
N GLU A 177 -3.92 5.04 -10.54
CA GLU A 177 -3.59 3.88 -11.34
C GLU A 177 -3.52 2.61 -10.49
N ASN A 178 -2.80 2.67 -9.37
CA ASN A 178 -2.65 1.55 -8.45
C ASN A 178 -3.99 1.10 -7.85
N VAL A 179 -4.84 2.04 -7.44
CA VAL A 179 -6.18 1.74 -6.90
C VAL A 179 -7.06 1.06 -7.95
N LEU A 180 -7.13 1.59 -9.16
CA LEU A 180 -7.97 1.01 -10.22
C LEU A 180 -7.46 -0.37 -10.64
N LYS A 181 -6.16 -0.56 -10.80
CA LYS A 181 -5.55 -1.86 -11.06
C LYS A 181 -5.81 -2.86 -9.92
N ALA A 182 -5.73 -2.41 -8.67
CA ALA A 182 -5.98 -3.25 -7.51
C ALA A 182 -7.44 -3.73 -7.42
N LEU A 183 -8.42 -2.90 -7.81
CA LEU A 183 -9.84 -3.24 -7.77
C LEU A 183 -10.32 -4.02 -8.99
N ARG A 184 -9.65 -3.92 -10.14
CA ARG A 184 -10.07 -4.60 -11.38
C ARG A 184 -10.24 -6.13 -11.20
N PRO A 185 -9.34 -6.88 -10.57
CA PRO A 185 -9.50 -8.33 -10.35
C PRO A 185 -10.70 -8.69 -9.44
N HIS A 186 -11.15 -7.76 -8.60
CA HIS A 186 -12.29 -7.92 -7.69
C HIS A 186 -13.64 -7.55 -8.35
N THR A 187 -13.61 -7.04 -9.59
CA THR A 187 -14.79 -6.48 -10.27
C THR A 187 -15.26 -7.39 -11.38
N SER A 188 -16.37 -8.07 -11.17
CA SER A 188 -17.03 -8.91 -12.19
C SER A 188 -17.89 -8.10 -13.19
N GLY A 189 -18.37 -6.93 -12.78
CA GLY A 189 -19.16 -6.00 -13.56
C GLY A 189 -18.34 -4.81 -14.05
N ARG A 190 -18.93 -3.60 -13.91
CA ARG A 190 -18.27 -2.33 -14.29
C ARG A 190 -17.55 -1.71 -13.09
N LEU A 191 -16.33 -1.28 -13.31
CA LEU A 191 -15.56 -0.49 -12.36
C LEU A 191 -15.90 0.98 -12.54
N HIS A 192 -16.48 1.59 -11.54
CA HIS A 192 -16.80 3.02 -11.50
C HIS A 192 -15.75 3.75 -10.68
N VAL A 193 -15.36 4.94 -11.14
CA VAL A 193 -14.51 5.84 -10.37
C VAL A 193 -15.15 7.23 -10.27
N VAL A 194 -15.09 7.80 -9.07
CA VAL A 194 -15.49 9.18 -8.78
C VAL A 194 -14.26 9.89 -8.21
N PHE A 195 -13.76 10.91 -8.89
CA PHE A 195 -12.59 11.64 -8.40
C PHE A 195 -12.60 13.11 -8.86
N GLY A 196 -11.81 13.91 -8.18
CA GLY A 196 -11.51 15.29 -8.54
C GLY A 196 -10.07 15.63 -8.21
N CYS A 197 -9.67 16.87 -8.51
CA CYS A 197 -8.36 17.39 -8.16
C CYS A 197 -8.48 18.66 -7.33
N GLY A 198 -7.61 18.81 -6.33
CA GLY A 198 -7.57 20.02 -5.52
C GLY A 198 -6.94 21.19 -6.27
N GLY A 199 -7.47 22.39 -6.03
CA GLY A 199 -6.91 23.66 -6.51
C GLY A 199 -5.62 24.06 -5.82
N ASN A 200 -4.86 25.00 -6.39
CA ASN A 200 -3.56 25.49 -5.92
C ASN A 200 -2.57 24.35 -5.62
N ARG A 201 -2.56 23.36 -6.48
CA ARG A 201 -1.68 22.19 -6.47
C ARG A 201 -1.13 21.98 -7.89
N ASP A 202 -0.35 20.93 -8.08
CA ASP A 202 0.18 20.54 -9.38
C ASP A 202 -0.98 20.33 -10.38
N ALA A 203 -1.15 21.29 -11.31
CA ALA A 203 -2.16 21.21 -12.36
C ALA A 203 -1.77 20.17 -13.43
N GLY A 204 -0.47 19.90 -13.63
CA GLY A 204 0.01 18.95 -14.62
C GLY A 204 -0.48 17.52 -14.39
N LYS A 205 -0.87 17.16 -13.16
CA LYS A 205 -1.46 15.85 -12.86
C LYS A 205 -2.90 15.68 -13.34
N ARG A 206 -3.65 16.79 -13.57
CA ARG A 206 -5.09 16.76 -13.89
C ARG A 206 -5.38 15.95 -15.16
N PRO A 207 -4.78 16.26 -16.33
CA PRO A 207 -4.99 15.46 -17.54
C PRO A 207 -4.44 14.04 -17.42
N LEU A 208 -3.36 13.80 -16.65
CA LEU A 208 -2.82 12.48 -16.43
C LEU A 208 -3.80 11.59 -15.65
N MET A 209 -4.42 12.12 -14.60
CA MET A 209 -5.44 11.41 -13.83
C MET A 209 -6.69 11.15 -14.68
N GLY A 210 -7.12 12.10 -15.52
CA GLY A 210 -8.21 11.91 -16.48
C GLY A 210 -7.94 10.74 -17.43
N LYS A 211 -6.74 10.70 -18.01
CA LYS A 211 -6.33 9.61 -18.90
C LYS A 211 -6.31 8.26 -18.20
N ILE A 212 -5.73 8.17 -17.01
CA ILE A 212 -5.67 6.93 -16.23
C ILE A 212 -7.08 6.42 -15.90
N ALA A 213 -7.97 7.32 -15.49
CA ALA A 213 -9.36 6.97 -15.21
C ALA A 213 -10.07 6.45 -16.46
N HIS A 214 -9.89 7.11 -17.60
CA HIS A 214 -10.42 6.68 -18.89
C HIS A 214 -9.92 5.29 -19.31
N ASP A 215 -8.63 5.03 -19.13
CA ASP A 215 -8.00 3.79 -19.59
C ASP A 215 -8.33 2.58 -18.70
N LEU A 216 -8.61 2.79 -17.40
CA LEU A 216 -8.68 1.71 -16.41
C LEU A 216 -10.07 1.52 -15.77
N ALA A 217 -10.95 2.50 -15.82
CA ALA A 217 -12.32 2.40 -15.32
C ALA A 217 -13.33 2.26 -16.48
N ASP A 218 -14.47 1.64 -16.20
CA ASP A 218 -15.55 1.48 -17.19
C ASP A 218 -16.50 2.68 -17.19
N VAL A 219 -16.58 3.39 -16.06
CA VAL A 219 -17.42 4.58 -15.89
C VAL A 219 -16.68 5.58 -15.02
N VAL A 220 -16.57 6.82 -15.48
CA VAL A 220 -15.84 7.88 -14.80
C VAL A 220 -16.78 9.04 -14.47
N TYR A 221 -16.73 9.47 -13.21
CA TYR A 221 -17.39 10.70 -12.73
C TYR A 221 -16.31 11.68 -12.28
N ILE A 222 -16.28 12.86 -12.91
CA ILE A 222 -15.38 13.95 -12.55
C ILE A 222 -16.15 14.92 -11.67
N THR A 223 -15.70 15.10 -10.44
CA THR A 223 -16.37 15.93 -9.45
C THR A 223 -15.42 16.97 -8.86
N ASP A 224 -15.96 17.85 -8.06
CA ASP A 224 -15.15 18.80 -7.28
C ASP A 224 -14.45 18.10 -6.13
N ASP A 225 -13.22 18.50 -5.90
CA ASP A 225 -12.50 18.33 -4.64
C ASP A 225 -12.36 19.72 -4.00
N ASN A 226 -11.41 19.95 -3.16
CA ASN A 226 -11.18 21.25 -2.54
C ASN A 226 -10.56 22.23 -3.57
N PRO A 227 -11.32 23.18 -4.15
CA PRO A 227 -10.84 24.08 -5.18
C PRO A 227 -9.91 25.19 -4.64
N ARG A 228 -9.91 25.44 -3.35
CA ARG A 228 -9.17 26.53 -2.68
C ARG A 228 -9.48 27.89 -3.31
N PHE A 229 -8.54 28.48 -4.05
CA PHE A 229 -8.68 29.79 -4.68
C PHE A 229 -8.85 29.69 -6.22
N GLU A 230 -9.03 28.48 -6.77
CA GLU A 230 -9.35 28.27 -8.19
C GLU A 230 -10.86 28.05 -8.36
N GLU A 231 -11.38 28.33 -9.55
CA GLU A 231 -12.75 27.95 -9.88
C GLU A 231 -12.84 26.44 -10.11
N ALA A 232 -13.79 25.78 -9.45
CA ALA A 232 -13.94 24.33 -9.52
C ALA A 232 -14.19 23.83 -10.95
N GLU A 233 -14.92 24.61 -11.74
CA GLU A 233 -15.19 24.34 -13.15
C GLU A 233 -13.90 24.31 -13.98
N ASP A 234 -12.97 25.22 -13.75
CA ASP A 234 -11.69 25.27 -14.47
C ASP A 234 -10.88 24.01 -14.20
N ILE A 235 -10.86 23.55 -12.95
CA ILE A 235 -10.18 22.31 -12.56
C ILE A 235 -10.77 21.10 -13.30
N ARG A 236 -12.11 21.00 -13.37
CA ARG A 236 -12.77 19.90 -14.13
C ARG A 236 -12.46 20.00 -15.62
N ASN A 237 -12.46 21.20 -16.18
CA ASN A 237 -12.16 21.44 -17.59
C ASN A 237 -10.73 21.07 -17.98
N GLU A 238 -9.79 20.99 -17.06
CA GLU A 238 -8.44 20.45 -17.30
C GLU A 238 -8.37 18.91 -17.24
N ILE A 239 -9.36 18.24 -16.64
CA ILE A 239 -9.42 16.77 -16.54
C ILE A 239 -10.22 16.17 -17.71
N ILE A 240 -11.39 16.74 -18.01
CA ILE A 240 -12.39 16.22 -18.96
C ILE A 240 -11.82 15.92 -20.36
N PRO A 241 -10.97 16.76 -20.98
CA PRO A 241 -10.45 16.48 -22.31
C PRO A 241 -9.65 15.19 -22.42
N ALA A 242 -9.02 14.75 -21.32
CA ALA A 242 -8.26 13.51 -21.26
C ALA A 242 -9.12 12.29 -20.88
N CYS A 243 -10.42 12.51 -20.62
CA CYS A 243 -11.36 11.45 -20.22
C CYS A 243 -12.68 11.56 -21.01
N PRO A 244 -12.67 11.32 -22.34
CA PRO A 244 -13.87 11.42 -23.16
C PRO A 244 -14.96 10.45 -22.68
N GLY A 245 -16.18 10.95 -22.53
CA GLY A 245 -17.33 10.20 -22.04
C GLY A 245 -17.49 10.15 -20.51
N ALA A 246 -16.68 10.92 -19.76
CA ALA A 246 -16.90 11.14 -18.34
C ALA A 246 -18.17 11.96 -18.08
N TYR A 247 -18.79 11.74 -16.90
CA TYR A 247 -19.95 12.47 -16.39
C TYR A 247 -19.50 13.57 -15.45
#